data_ca4ed75bc4ea752dd624ab6ff0ffc1df
#
_entry.id   ca4ed75bc4ea752dd624ab6ff0ffc1df
#
_cell.length_a   1.000
_cell.length_b   1.000
_cell.length_c   1.000
_cell.angle_alpha   90.00
_cell.angle_beta   90.00
_cell.angle_gamma   90.00
#
_symmetry.space_group_name_H-M   'P 1'
#
loop_
_entity.id
_entity.type
_entity.pdbx_description
1 polymer ?
#
loop_
_entity_poly.entity_id
_entity_poly.type
_entity_poly.pdbx_seq_one_letter_code
_entity_poly.pdbx_strand_id
1 'polypeptide(L)'
;MLRTLSGENTKSTISVDKTNETLLEQVSIKLNQEDEVTLIHDPSDIRKPHSKEAEDIGKVRDLKGNIINGYSTHNIIALPSNAKKVMLLSNKTYSNKSDNFLSQDIIKKLLSGKDFDGQDKANKLYQSGEYFNKKTLSKDEITRCSTKLKEFNLSLKITHVLDREFDDNDYISLISKDLNDDFVIRSKKSRTLDLKGDDGKKIRLINYDFNDKGQIAFQKIRFKKRVVQDGKFMISWTAYNEIVAVKITVLDRDGNNVFNDSMLLLTNKVVNNIDDAYAIYNKYLQRSKIEYVFKFLKEGLGWEETQIQNFKAIENLISLCFYVAAYLYEIGEESAYDDYAVMLSNIADGKGKVTRQFILKGIQVVSNYYKYEAYLKNKNVSVKDQKIVQDVFMME
;
A
#
# COMPACT_ATOMS: atom_id res chain seq x y z
N MET A 1 -10.17 11.18 -23.71
CA MET A 1 -9.58 10.76 -22.43
C MET A 1 -10.44 11.15 -21.22
N LEU A 2 -10.71 12.44 -20.94
CA LEU A 2 -11.54 12.84 -19.78
C LEU A 2 -12.90 12.15 -19.72
N ARG A 3 -13.65 12.10 -20.85
CA ARG A 3 -14.95 11.40 -20.92
C ARG A 3 -14.87 9.91 -20.64
N THR A 4 -13.76 9.28 -21.02
CA THR A 4 -13.51 7.85 -20.72
C THR A 4 -13.21 7.65 -19.23
N LEU A 5 -12.52 8.59 -18.60
CA LEU A 5 -12.18 8.54 -17.17
C LEU A 5 -13.40 8.88 -16.30
N SER A 6 -14.28 9.80 -16.73
CA SER A 6 -15.52 10.13 -16.00
C SER A 6 -16.63 9.09 -16.11
N GLY A 7 -16.46 8.09 -17.00
CA GLY A 7 -17.47 7.07 -17.22
C GLY A 7 -18.62 7.48 -18.16
N GLU A 8 -18.53 8.65 -18.80
CA GLU A 8 -19.55 9.14 -19.73
C GLU A 8 -19.58 8.39 -21.07
N ASN A 9 -18.52 7.62 -21.37
CA ASN A 9 -18.42 6.83 -22.59
C ASN A 9 -18.69 5.35 -22.30
N THR A 10 -19.88 4.87 -22.60
CA THR A 10 -20.34 3.50 -22.34
C THR A 10 -19.62 2.41 -23.15
N LYS A 11 -18.85 2.76 -24.20
CA LYS A 11 -18.19 1.77 -25.07
C LYS A 11 -16.79 1.37 -24.59
N SER A 12 -16.13 2.18 -23.75
CA SER A 12 -14.80 1.87 -23.19
C SER A 12 -14.59 2.60 -21.87
N THR A 13 -15.25 2.14 -20.80
CA THR A 13 -15.09 2.73 -19.46
C THR A 13 -13.94 2.07 -18.72
N ILE A 14 -12.95 2.88 -18.33
CA ILE A 14 -11.97 2.53 -17.31
C ILE A 14 -12.68 2.72 -15.97
N SER A 15 -12.72 1.70 -15.12
CA SER A 15 -13.26 1.80 -13.78
C SER A 15 -12.30 1.19 -12.77
N VAL A 16 -12.31 1.70 -11.55
CA VAL A 16 -11.49 1.20 -10.42
C VAL A 16 -11.74 -0.29 -10.20
N ASP A 17 -13.01 -0.69 -10.15
CA ASP A 17 -13.38 -2.07 -9.86
C ASP A 17 -12.87 -3.02 -10.95
N LYS A 18 -13.07 -2.69 -12.22
CA LYS A 18 -12.58 -3.51 -13.33
C LYS A 18 -11.06 -3.59 -13.37
N THR A 19 -10.36 -2.49 -13.07
CA THR A 19 -8.90 -2.46 -13.01
C THR A 19 -8.39 -3.35 -11.86
N ASN A 20 -8.98 -3.21 -10.68
CA ASN A 20 -8.62 -4.02 -9.51
C ASN A 20 -8.96 -5.51 -9.72
N GLU A 21 -10.06 -5.81 -10.40
CA GLU A 21 -10.44 -7.18 -10.73
C GLU A 21 -9.42 -7.84 -11.67
N THR A 22 -9.03 -7.13 -12.74
CA THR A 22 -8.00 -7.60 -13.67
C THR A 22 -6.65 -7.82 -12.98
N LEU A 23 -6.22 -6.90 -12.12
CA LEU A 23 -4.97 -7.07 -11.36
C LEU A 23 -5.03 -8.29 -10.44
N LEU A 24 -6.14 -8.44 -9.74
CA LEU A 24 -6.34 -9.55 -8.80
C LEU A 24 -6.34 -10.90 -9.52
N GLU A 25 -6.99 -11.00 -10.69
CA GLU A 25 -6.96 -12.21 -11.52
C GLU A 25 -5.55 -12.54 -12.01
N GLN A 26 -4.83 -11.55 -12.54
CA GLN A 26 -3.44 -11.73 -13.01
C GLN A 26 -2.53 -12.21 -11.89
N VAL A 27 -2.62 -11.61 -10.71
CA VAL A 27 -1.84 -12.01 -9.54
C VAL A 27 -2.24 -13.39 -9.06
N SER A 28 -3.54 -13.71 -9.04
CA SER A 28 -4.05 -15.03 -8.64
C SER A 28 -3.50 -16.16 -9.52
N ILE A 29 -3.46 -15.95 -10.85
CA ILE A 29 -2.87 -16.89 -11.80
C ILE A 29 -1.39 -17.13 -11.49
N LYS A 30 -0.63 -16.07 -11.19
CA LYS A 30 0.81 -16.15 -10.89
C LYS A 30 1.09 -16.83 -9.55
N LEU A 31 0.19 -16.67 -8.59
CA LEU A 31 0.30 -17.28 -7.25
C LEU A 31 -0.29 -18.71 -7.19
N ASN A 32 -0.77 -19.26 -8.30
CA ASN A 32 -1.41 -20.57 -8.30
C ASN A 32 -0.50 -21.74 -7.88
N GLN A 33 0.82 -21.57 -8.01
CA GLN A 33 1.83 -22.56 -7.59
C GLN A 33 2.60 -22.16 -6.33
N GLU A 34 2.23 -21.06 -5.68
CA GLU A 34 2.86 -20.63 -4.44
C GLU A 34 2.14 -21.23 -3.23
N ASP A 35 2.92 -21.65 -2.22
CA ASP A 35 2.37 -22.17 -0.96
C ASP A 35 1.98 -21.06 0.00
N GLU A 36 2.67 -19.90 -0.08
CA GLU A 36 2.47 -18.76 0.82
C GLU A 36 2.60 -17.43 0.06
N VAL A 37 1.76 -16.48 0.45
CA VAL A 37 1.85 -15.08 -0.01
C VAL A 37 1.75 -14.12 1.16
N THR A 38 2.50 -13.02 1.10
CA THR A 38 2.38 -11.91 2.05
C THR A 38 1.64 -10.76 1.38
N LEU A 39 0.50 -10.35 1.95
CA LEU A 39 -0.24 -9.16 1.53
C LEU A 39 0.14 -7.98 2.41
N ILE A 40 0.67 -6.93 1.81
CA ILE A 40 1.04 -5.70 2.51
C ILE A 40 -0.03 -4.66 2.26
N HIS A 41 -0.60 -4.15 3.34
CA HIS A 41 -1.64 -3.12 3.32
C HIS A 41 -1.07 -1.81 3.81
N ASP A 42 -1.25 -0.74 3.04
CA ASP A 42 -0.84 0.60 3.48
C ASP A 42 -1.71 1.67 2.82
N PRO A 43 -2.31 2.57 3.58
CA PRO A 43 -2.96 3.75 3.03
C PRO A 43 -1.91 4.77 2.58
N SER A 44 -2.26 5.57 1.59
CA SER A 44 -1.46 6.71 1.17
C SER A 44 -2.37 7.89 0.84
N ASP A 45 -1.82 9.08 0.93
CA ASP A 45 -2.53 10.30 0.59
C ASP A 45 -2.08 10.81 -0.79
N ILE A 46 -3.06 11.26 -1.58
CA ILE A 46 -2.87 11.97 -2.85
C ILE A 46 -3.03 13.45 -2.54
N ARG A 47 -1.93 14.14 -2.45
CA ARG A 47 -1.86 15.53 -2.02
C ARG A 47 -2.18 16.46 -3.17
N LYS A 48 -3.12 17.38 -2.95
CA LYS A 48 -3.57 18.39 -3.91
C LYS A 48 -3.61 19.77 -3.25
N PRO A 49 -2.47 20.29 -2.73
CA PRO A 49 -2.45 21.49 -1.87
C PRO A 49 -3.04 22.72 -2.54
N HIS A 50 -2.94 22.83 -3.86
CA HIS A 50 -3.41 23.98 -4.65
C HIS A 50 -4.82 23.80 -5.21
N SER A 51 -5.40 22.59 -5.16
CA SER A 51 -6.75 22.33 -5.64
C SER A 51 -7.77 22.78 -4.60
N LYS A 52 -8.68 23.68 -4.98
CA LYS A 52 -9.72 24.19 -4.08
C LYS A 52 -11.13 23.77 -4.49
N GLU A 53 -11.33 23.55 -5.78
CA GLU A 53 -12.65 23.36 -6.41
C GLU A 53 -12.83 21.94 -6.98
N ALA A 54 -11.89 21.03 -6.72
CA ALA A 54 -12.06 19.66 -7.15
C ALA A 54 -13.22 19.00 -6.36
N GLU A 55 -14.02 18.22 -7.06
CA GLU A 55 -15.16 17.49 -6.53
C GLU A 55 -14.72 16.62 -5.35
N ASP A 56 -15.47 16.63 -4.28
CA ASP A 56 -15.22 15.86 -3.06
C ASP A 56 -13.82 16.05 -2.45
N ILE A 57 -13.14 17.18 -2.72
CA ILE A 57 -11.78 17.36 -2.20
C ILE A 57 -11.76 17.35 -0.66
N GLY A 58 -11.11 16.33 -0.12
CA GLY A 58 -11.01 16.11 1.32
C GLY A 58 -9.80 16.77 1.94
N LYS A 59 -9.51 16.38 3.18
CA LYS A 59 -8.32 16.80 3.95
C LYS A 59 -7.42 15.61 4.23
N VAL A 60 -6.14 15.77 3.91
CA VAL A 60 -5.09 14.78 4.11
C VAL A 60 -3.89 15.42 4.81
N ARG A 61 -2.88 14.63 5.15
CA ARG A 61 -1.64 15.15 5.77
C ARG A 61 -0.50 15.19 4.78
N ASP A 62 0.27 16.28 4.81
CA ASP A 62 1.55 16.32 4.12
C ASP A 62 2.65 15.57 4.89
N LEU A 63 3.87 15.51 4.34
CA LEU A 63 5.01 14.85 4.99
C LEU A 63 5.47 15.55 6.27
N LYS A 64 5.08 16.80 6.50
CA LYS A 64 5.38 17.58 7.70
C LYS A 64 4.26 17.48 8.75
N GLY A 65 3.15 16.80 8.42
CA GLY A 65 1.98 16.66 9.26
C GLY A 65 0.94 17.78 9.14
N ASN A 66 1.13 18.73 8.22
CA ASN A 66 0.15 19.80 7.98
C ASN A 66 -1.09 19.23 7.28
N ILE A 67 -2.25 19.81 7.58
CA ILE A 67 -3.51 19.47 6.92
C ILE A 67 -3.61 20.23 5.60
N ILE A 68 -3.71 19.50 4.50
CA ILE A 68 -3.82 20.04 3.14
C ILE A 68 -4.99 19.39 2.39
N ASN A 69 -5.34 19.90 1.23
CA ASN A 69 -6.34 19.30 0.35
C ASN A 69 -5.80 18.02 -0.30
N GLY A 70 -6.67 17.03 -0.49
CA GLY A 70 -6.31 15.78 -1.13
C GLY A 70 -7.35 14.68 -0.99
N TYR A 71 -6.99 13.50 -1.45
CA TYR A 71 -7.76 12.26 -1.37
C TYR A 71 -6.93 11.20 -0.67
N SER A 72 -7.59 10.21 -0.10
CA SER A 72 -6.90 9.07 0.51
C SER A 72 -7.02 7.82 -0.35
N THR A 73 -6.03 6.94 -0.25
CA THR A 73 -6.06 5.63 -0.92
C THR A 73 -5.79 4.51 0.06
N HIS A 74 -6.41 3.35 -0.17
CA HIS A 74 -6.00 2.08 0.43
C HIS A 74 -5.36 1.22 -0.65
N ASN A 75 -4.17 0.68 -0.38
CA ASN A 75 -3.38 -0.06 -1.36
C ASN A 75 -2.96 -1.40 -0.81
N ILE A 76 -2.96 -2.41 -1.67
CA ILE A 76 -2.53 -3.76 -1.34
C ILE A 76 -1.53 -4.23 -2.39
N ILE A 77 -0.40 -4.73 -1.93
CA ILE A 77 0.57 -5.43 -2.76
C ILE A 77 0.76 -6.86 -2.25
N ALA A 78 1.11 -7.77 -3.14
CA ALA A 78 1.41 -9.16 -2.83
C ALA A 78 2.90 -9.44 -3.02
N LEU A 79 3.47 -10.22 -2.11
CA LEU A 79 4.82 -10.75 -2.18
C LEU A 79 4.73 -12.29 -2.09
N PRO A 80 5.16 -13.03 -3.12
CA PRO A 80 5.27 -14.49 -3.05
C PRO A 80 6.32 -14.93 -2.01
N SER A 81 6.41 -16.22 -1.74
CA SER A 81 7.26 -16.80 -0.67
C SER A 81 8.71 -16.33 -0.73
N ASN A 82 9.29 -16.19 -1.92
CA ASN A 82 10.67 -15.73 -2.09
C ASN A 82 10.86 -14.23 -1.87
N ALA A 83 9.77 -13.46 -1.68
CA ALA A 83 9.71 -12.01 -1.43
C ALA A 83 10.53 -11.13 -2.41
N LYS A 84 10.99 -11.68 -3.55
CA LYS A 84 11.77 -10.93 -4.55
C LYS A 84 10.87 -10.11 -5.47
N LYS A 85 9.72 -10.67 -5.85
CA LYS A 85 8.75 -10.01 -6.74
C LYS A 85 7.75 -9.21 -5.93
N VAL A 86 7.39 -8.03 -6.43
CA VAL A 86 6.31 -7.19 -5.91
C VAL A 86 5.19 -7.17 -6.92
N MET A 87 4.02 -7.64 -6.53
CA MET A 87 2.83 -7.65 -7.37
C MET A 87 1.81 -6.65 -6.80
N LEU A 88 1.33 -5.74 -7.63
CA LEU A 88 0.32 -4.77 -7.22
C LEU A 88 -1.06 -5.42 -7.34
N LEU A 89 -1.85 -5.38 -6.27
CA LEU A 89 -3.07 -6.17 -6.17
C LEU A 89 -4.34 -5.32 -6.20
N SER A 90 -4.38 -4.26 -5.42
CA SER A 90 -5.56 -3.41 -5.30
C SER A 90 -5.20 -1.98 -4.93
N ASN A 91 -5.94 -1.04 -5.50
CA ASN A 91 -5.92 0.38 -5.15
C ASN A 91 -7.36 0.89 -5.06
N LYS A 92 -7.74 1.47 -3.93
CA LYS A 92 -9.05 2.09 -3.75
C LYS A 92 -8.87 3.53 -3.25
N THR A 93 -9.27 4.48 -4.08
CA THR A 93 -9.25 5.92 -3.74
C THR A 93 -10.57 6.30 -3.10
N TYR A 94 -10.56 7.20 -2.12
CA TYR A 94 -11.76 7.70 -1.47
C TYR A 94 -11.57 9.12 -0.94
N SER A 95 -12.69 9.79 -0.68
CA SER A 95 -12.72 11.08 -0.02
C SER A 95 -13.50 11.03 1.30
N ASN A 96 -13.00 11.77 2.28
CA ASN A 96 -13.74 12.01 3.52
C ASN A 96 -14.80 13.13 3.40
N LYS A 97 -15.04 13.62 2.18
CA LYS A 97 -16.06 14.61 1.83
C LYS A 97 -17.19 14.02 0.98
N SER A 98 -17.02 12.78 0.50
CA SER A 98 -18.09 12.11 -0.24
C SER A 98 -19.37 12.00 0.61
N ASP A 99 -20.52 12.13 -0.03
CA ASP A 99 -21.82 12.19 0.64
C ASP A 99 -22.15 10.98 1.51
N ASN A 100 -21.65 9.81 1.13
CA ASN A 100 -21.80 8.56 1.85
C ASN A 100 -20.61 8.21 2.78
N PHE A 101 -19.69 9.17 3.02
CA PHE A 101 -18.62 8.96 4.00
C PHE A 101 -19.10 9.24 5.42
N LEU A 102 -18.96 8.27 6.33
CA LEU A 102 -19.31 8.40 7.74
C LEU A 102 -18.12 8.02 8.63
N SER A 103 -17.46 9.03 9.20
CA SER A 103 -16.27 8.79 10.01
C SER A 103 -16.56 7.97 11.28
N GLN A 104 -15.56 7.21 11.75
CA GLN A 104 -15.67 6.43 12.99
C GLN A 104 -16.02 7.31 14.21
N ASP A 105 -15.57 8.57 14.24
CA ASP A 105 -15.88 9.49 15.35
C ASP A 105 -17.35 9.93 15.32
N ILE A 106 -17.92 10.12 14.14
CA ILE A 106 -19.35 10.39 13.98
C ILE A 106 -20.17 9.17 14.40
N ILE A 107 -19.79 7.96 13.97
CA ILE A 107 -20.45 6.72 14.40
C ILE A 107 -20.43 6.58 15.94
N LYS A 108 -19.29 6.83 16.57
CA LYS A 108 -19.19 6.79 18.04
C LYS A 108 -20.10 7.81 18.73
N LYS A 109 -20.22 9.03 18.17
CA LYS A 109 -21.16 10.04 18.68
C LYS A 109 -22.59 9.59 18.54
N LEU A 110 -23.01 9.05 17.39
CA LEU A 110 -24.33 8.47 17.16
C LEU A 110 -24.67 7.39 18.21
N LEU A 111 -23.75 6.43 18.38
CA LEU A 111 -23.94 5.31 19.32
C LEU A 111 -23.94 5.76 20.79
N SER A 112 -23.27 6.85 21.12
CA SER A 112 -23.24 7.40 22.48
C SER A 112 -24.38 8.38 22.78
N GLY A 113 -25.28 8.66 21.81
CA GLY A 113 -26.38 9.60 21.96
C GLY A 113 -25.95 11.06 22.17
N LYS A 114 -24.74 11.42 21.74
CA LYS A 114 -24.23 12.80 21.83
C LYS A 114 -24.73 13.63 20.65
N ASP A 115 -25.31 14.77 20.95
CA ASP A 115 -25.75 15.72 19.93
C ASP A 115 -24.56 16.33 19.17
N PHE A 116 -24.69 16.50 17.88
CA PHE A 116 -23.74 17.16 17.01
C PHE A 116 -24.43 17.70 15.74
N ASP A 117 -23.82 18.69 15.12
CA ASP A 117 -24.33 19.28 13.88
C ASP A 117 -24.38 18.25 12.73
N GLY A 118 -25.54 18.16 12.03
CA GLY A 118 -25.75 17.18 10.96
C GLY A 118 -26.11 15.76 11.43
N GLN A 119 -26.51 15.58 12.69
CA GLN A 119 -26.89 14.27 13.26
C GLN A 119 -27.98 13.55 12.49
N ASP A 120 -29.00 14.24 12.03
CA ASP A 120 -30.11 13.63 11.28
C ASP A 120 -29.64 13.00 9.96
N LYS A 121 -28.78 13.72 9.19
CA LYS A 121 -28.17 13.19 7.95
C LYS A 121 -27.31 11.95 8.28
N ALA A 122 -26.48 12.05 9.31
CA ALA A 122 -25.61 10.96 9.73
C ALA A 122 -26.41 9.73 10.23
N ASN A 123 -27.48 9.93 10.97
CA ASN A 123 -28.38 8.85 11.42
C ASN A 123 -29.04 8.12 10.25
N LYS A 124 -29.61 8.87 9.31
CA LYS A 124 -30.22 8.27 8.10
C LYS A 124 -29.21 7.41 7.34
N LEU A 125 -28.00 7.95 7.13
CA LEU A 125 -26.94 7.25 6.43
C LEU A 125 -26.45 6.02 7.21
N TYR A 126 -26.33 6.10 8.53
CA TYR A 126 -25.96 4.97 9.38
C TYR A 126 -27.02 3.86 9.36
N GLN A 127 -28.30 4.21 9.43
CA GLN A 127 -29.41 3.27 9.42
C GLN A 127 -29.62 2.60 8.06
N SER A 128 -29.35 3.29 6.95
CA SER A 128 -29.42 2.69 5.60
C SER A 128 -28.33 1.63 5.36
N GLY A 129 -27.23 1.70 6.11
CA GLY A 129 -26.06 0.85 5.86
C GLY A 129 -25.27 1.21 4.61
N GLU A 130 -25.68 2.22 3.85
CA GLU A 130 -25.06 2.63 2.57
C GLU A 130 -23.90 3.61 2.78
N TYR A 131 -23.21 3.51 3.90
CA TYR A 131 -22.06 4.35 4.18
C TYR A 131 -20.75 3.58 4.09
N PHE A 132 -19.68 4.33 3.88
CA PHE A 132 -18.33 3.81 4.03
C PHE A 132 -17.48 4.72 4.92
N ASN A 133 -16.39 4.17 5.41
CA ASN A 133 -15.30 4.89 6.05
C ASN A 133 -13.99 4.13 5.81
N LYS A 134 -12.88 4.69 6.29
CA LYS A 134 -11.57 4.07 6.13
C LYS A 134 -11.55 2.61 6.60
N LYS A 135 -12.23 2.30 7.72
CA LYS A 135 -12.23 0.96 8.33
C LYS A 135 -13.06 -0.03 7.51
N THR A 136 -14.29 0.34 7.12
CA THR A 136 -15.14 -0.53 6.29
C THR A 136 -14.49 -0.80 4.94
N LEU A 137 -14.03 0.25 4.24
CA LEU A 137 -13.39 0.14 2.94
C LEU A 137 -12.15 -0.77 3.00
N SER A 138 -11.28 -0.63 4.00
CA SER A 138 -10.11 -1.49 4.11
C SER A 138 -10.45 -2.92 4.48
N LYS A 139 -11.48 -3.17 5.30
CA LYS A 139 -11.98 -4.52 5.60
C LYS A 139 -12.54 -5.20 4.35
N ASP A 140 -13.32 -4.48 3.56
CA ASP A 140 -13.89 -5.00 2.31
C ASP A 140 -12.78 -5.39 1.31
N GLU A 141 -11.75 -4.54 1.16
CA GLU A 141 -10.63 -4.84 0.27
C GLU A 141 -9.77 -6.01 0.77
N ILE A 142 -9.53 -6.12 2.08
CA ILE A 142 -8.87 -7.27 2.70
C ILE A 142 -9.65 -8.55 2.39
N THR A 143 -10.96 -8.54 2.65
CA THR A 143 -11.84 -9.69 2.41
C THR A 143 -11.84 -10.06 0.93
N ARG A 144 -12.06 -9.09 0.04
CA ARG A 144 -12.12 -9.32 -1.40
C ARG A 144 -10.83 -9.96 -1.93
N CYS A 145 -9.67 -9.41 -1.55
CA CYS A 145 -8.38 -9.91 -2.01
C CYS A 145 -8.09 -11.32 -1.47
N SER A 146 -8.29 -11.56 -0.17
CA SER A 146 -8.06 -12.87 0.42
C SER A 146 -8.96 -13.94 -0.18
N THR A 147 -10.27 -13.68 -0.25
CA THR A 147 -11.25 -14.63 -0.80
C THR A 147 -10.90 -14.96 -2.26
N LYS A 148 -10.64 -13.94 -3.08
CA LYS A 148 -10.34 -14.15 -4.50
C LYS A 148 -9.07 -14.96 -4.73
N LEU A 149 -8.00 -14.69 -3.99
CA LEU A 149 -6.77 -15.47 -4.08
C LEU A 149 -6.99 -16.94 -3.72
N LYS A 150 -7.81 -17.21 -2.70
CA LYS A 150 -8.15 -18.58 -2.28
C LYS A 150 -9.09 -19.30 -3.25
N GLU A 151 -9.91 -18.60 -4.02
CA GLU A 151 -10.69 -19.21 -5.10
C GLU A 151 -9.81 -19.85 -6.17
N PHE A 152 -8.63 -19.25 -6.46
CA PHE A 152 -7.68 -19.78 -7.43
C PHE A 152 -6.73 -20.84 -6.85
N ASN A 153 -6.38 -20.71 -5.56
CA ASN A 153 -5.50 -21.63 -4.85
C ASN A 153 -5.99 -21.84 -3.42
N LEU A 154 -6.77 -22.88 -3.20
CA LEU A 154 -7.38 -23.22 -1.90
C LEU A 154 -6.35 -23.52 -0.80
N SER A 155 -5.14 -23.93 -1.16
CA SER A 155 -4.06 -24.24 -0.21
C SER A 155 -3.17 -23.04 0.12
N LEU A 156 -3.36 -21.90 -0.56
CA LEU A 156 -2.54 -20.72 -0.41
C LEU A 156 -2.63 -20.15 1.02
N LYS A 157 -1.51 -20.13 1.72
CA LYS A 157 -1.39 -19.48 3.03
C LYS A 157 -1.17 -17.99 2.85
N ILE A 158 -2.07 -17.18 3.38
CA ILE A 158 -2.00 -15.72 3.29
C ILE A 158 -1.55 -15.16 4.62
N THR A 159 -0.52 -14.29 4.60
CA THR A 159 -0.11 -13.51 5.77
C THR A 159 -0.31 -12.03 5.48
N HIS A 160 -1.17 -11.35 6.23
CA HIS A 160 -1.39 -9.91 6.13
C HIS A 160 -0.38 -9.14 6.97
N VAL A 161 0.33 -8.18 6.38
CA VAL A 161 1.25 -7.28 7.06
C VAL A 161 0.66 -5.88 7.08
N LEU A 162 0.44 -5.35 8.29
CA LEU A 162 -0.31 -4.12 8.51
C LEU A 162 0.42 -3.19 9.49
N ASP A 163 0.28 -1.87 9.30
CA ASP A 163 0.86 -0.89 10.22
C ASP A 163 -0.04 -0.66 11.44
N ARG A 164 0.42 0.17 12.32
CA ARG A 164 -0.16 0.52 13.64
C ARG A 164 -1.61 1.00 13.59
N GLU A 165 -2.06 1.58 12.51
CA GLU A 165 -3.44 2.04 12.38
C GLU A 165 -4.44 0.87 12.33
N PHE A 166 -4.00 -0.30 11.87
CA PHE A 166 -4.80 -1.54 11.82
C PHE A 166 -4.76 -2.33 13.14
N ASP A 167 -4.09 -1.84 14.19
CA ASP A 167 -4.11 -2.47 15.51
C ASP A 167 -5.46 -2.22 16.19
N ASP A 168 -6.43 -3.08 15.83
CA ASP A 168 -7.82 -3.07 16.27
C ASP A 168 -8.35 -4.51 16.25
N ASN A 169 -9.16 -4.88 17.24
CA ASN A 169 -9.68 -6.23 17.38
C ASN A 169 -10.55 -6.66 16.19
N ASP A 170 -11.23 -5.72 15.53
CA ASP A 170 -12.07 -6.05 14.37
C ASP A 170 -11.23 -6.52 13.18
N TYR A 171 -10.03 -5.95 12.95
CA TYR A 171 -9.12 -6.44 11.90
C TYR A 171 -8.52 -7.79 12.29
N ILE A 172 -8.12 -7.95 13.55
CA ILE A 172 -7.60 -9.22 14.06
C ILE A 172 -8.64 -10.33 13.89
N SER A 173 -9.89 -10.09 14.30
CA SER A 173 -10.98 -11.07 14.16
C SER A 173 -11.28 -11.38 12.69
N LEU A 174 -11.40 -10.36 11.84
CA LEU A 174 -11.64 -10.54 10.42
C LEU A 174 -10.57 -11.44 9.80
N ILE A 175 -9.29 -11.15 10.03
CA ILE A 175 -8.20 -11.88 9.37
C ILE A 175 -8.07 -13.29 9.95
N SER A 176 -8.04 -13.44 11.28
CA SER A 176 -7.75 -14.73 11.90
C SER A 176 -8.96 -15.66 11.95
N LYS A 177 -10.18 -15.14 12.14
CA LYS A 177 -11.38 -15.98 12.35
C LYS A 177 -12.24 -16.07 11.10
N ASP A 178 -12.56 -14.92 10.48
CA ASP A 178 -13.49 -14.92 9.35
C ASP A 178 -12.79 -15.39 8.06
N LEU A 179 -11.53 -14.96 7.84
CA LEU A 179 -10.75 -15.32 6.66
C LEU A 179 -9.84 -16.55 6.88
N ASN A 180 -9.57 -16.92 8.12
CA ASN A 180 -8.61 -17.97 8.48
C ASN A 180 -7.23 -17.71 7.84
N ASP A 181 -6.75 -16.47 7.97
CA ASP A 181 -5.46 -16.01 7.48
C ASP A 181 -4.51 -15.67 8.64
N ASP A 182 -3.21 -15.60 8.33
CA ASP A 182 -2.22 -15.12 9.27
C ASP A 182 -2.09 -13.58 9.20
N PHE A 183 -1.60 -13.00 10.28
CA PHE A 183 -1.28 -11.57 10.29
C PHE A 183 0.03 -11.25 11.02
N VAL A 184 0.62 -10.12 10.66
CA VAL A 184 1.66 -9.42 11.42
C VAL A 184 1.28 -7.94 11.46
N ILE A 185 0.83 -7.48 12.63
CA ILE A 185 0.36 -6.10 12.83
C ILE A 185 1.33 -5.37 13.76
N ARG A 186 1.76 -4.17 13.38
CA ARG A 186 2.48 -3.30 14.31
C ARG A 186 1.54 -2.77 15.37
N SER A 187 1.86 -3.01 16.65
CA SER A 187 0.98 -2.64 17.74
C SER A 187 1.11 -1.17 18.15
N LYS A 188 0.02 -0.61 18.66
CA LYS A 188 -0.01 0.69 19.35
C LYS A 188 0.67 0.58 20.70
N LYS A 189 1.37 1.64 21.13
CA LYS A 189 1.95 1.71 22.48
C LYS A 189 0.91 1.62 23.61
N SER A 190 -0.32 2.03 23.31
CA SER A 190 -1.45 1.98 24.25
C SER A 190 -2.14 0.63 24.33
N ARG A 191 -1.76 -0.35 23.51
CA ARG A 191 -2.37 -1.68 23.45
C ARG A 191 -2.26 -2.39 24.80
N THR A 192 -3.39 -2.93 25.27
CA THR A 192 -3.47 -3.89 26.36
C THR A 192 -4.05 -5.19 25.82
N LEU A 193 -3.50 -6.34 26.17
CA LEU A 193 -4.04 -7.66 25.82
C LEU A 193 -4.83 -8.27 26.99
N ASP A 194 -5.53 -7.46 27.78
CA ASP A 194 -6.15 -7.86 29.07
C ASP A 194 -5.15 -8.50 30.06
N LEU A 195 -3.86 -8.30 29.82
CA LEU A 195 -2.79 -8.67 30.73
C LEU A 195 -2.92 -7.80 31.99
N LYS A 196 -2.89 -8.45 33.16
CA LYS A 196 -2.98 -7.79 34.44
C LYS A 196 -1.62 -7.79 35.11
N GLY A 197 -1.26 -6.69 35.76
CA GLY A 197 -0.11 -6.64 36.64
C GLY A 197 -0.39 -7.27 38.00
N ASP A 198 0.60 -7.26 38.88
CA ASP A 198 0.48 -7.77 40.24
C ASP A 198 -0.60 -7.04 41.06
N ASP A 199 -0.90 -5.80 40.69
CA ASP A 199 -1.96 -4.97 41.29
C ASP A 199 -3.36 -5.23 40.67
N GLY A 200 -3.49 -6.20 39.76
CA GLY A 200 -4.73 -6.55 39.06
C GLY A 200 -5.19 -5.56 37.98
N LYS A 201 -4.43 -4.47 37.74
CA LYS A 201 -4.75 -3.49 36.70
C LYS A 201 -4.24 -3.93 35.33
N LYS A 202 -4.95 -3.51 34.28
CA LYS A 202 -4.51 -3.75 32.89
C LYS A 202 -3.16 -3.08 32.63
N ILE A 203 -2.20 -3.84 32.17
CA ILE A 203 -0.87 -3.37 31.77
C ILE A 203 -0.84 -3.09 30.25
N ARG A 204 -0.19 -1.99 29.88
CA ARG A 204 0.15 -1.75 28.47
C ARG A 204 1.16 -2.76 28.01
N LEU A 205 0.94 -3.34 26.82
CA LEU A 205 1.82 -4.36 26.25
C LEU A 205 3.31 -3.94 26.19
N ILE A 206 3.59 -2.65 25.95
CA ILE A 206 4.96 -2.15 25.91
C ILE A 206 5.71 -2.29 27.26
N ASN A 207 4.98 -2.25 28.37
CA ASN A 207 5.51 -2.33 29.74
C ASN A 207 5.39 -3.74 30.33
N TYR A 208 4.79 -4.67 29.59
CA TYR A 208 4.65 -6.05 30.05
C TYR A 208 6.00 -6.76 30.02
N ASP A 209 6.30 -7.57 31.03
CA ASP A 209 7.47 -8.41 31.06
C ASP A 209 7.16 -9.72 30.31
N PHE A 210 7.75 -9.85 29.12
CA PHE A 210 7.52 -10.99 28.23
C PHE A 210 8.17 -12.24 28.79
N ASN A 211 7.48 -13.38 28.68
CA ASN A 211 7.90 -14.65 29.28
C ASN A 211 9.18 -15.18 28.65
N ASP A 212 9.29 -15.12 27.34
CA ASP A 212 10.40 -15.65 26.57
C ASP A 212 11.27 -14.51 26.04
N LYS A 213 12.61 -14.72 26.06
CA LYS A 213 13.59 -13.69 25.69
C LYS A 213 14.79 -14.33 25.00
N GLY A 214 15.37 -13.61 24.05
CA GLY A 214 16.59 -14.00 23.39
C GLY A 214 17.28 -12.84 22.70
N GLN A 215 18.46 -13.09 22.14
CA GLN A 215 19.22 -12.08 21.40
C GLN A 215 19.80 -12.66 20.12
N ILE A 216 19.84 -11.85 19.06
CA ILE A 216 20.48 -12.15 17.79
C ILE A 216 21.51 -11.05 17.51
N ALA A 217 22.77 -11.41 17.39
CA ALA A 217 23.85 -10.47 17.04
C ALA A 217 23.86 -10.20 15.52
N PHE A 218 24.29 -9.02 15.13
CA PHE A 218 24.54 -8.67 13.74
C PHE A 218 25.81 -7.82 13.60
N GLN A 219 26.55 -8.00 12.50
CA GLN A 219 27.77 -7.23 12.25
C GLN A 219 27.46 -5.83 11.71
N LYS A 220 26.55 -5.73 10.76
CA LYS A 220 26.20 -4.43 10.12
C LYS A 220 24.77 -4.44 9.58
N ILE A 221 23.97 -3.51 10.07
CA ILE A 221 22.63 -3.27 9.50
C ILE A 221 22.44 -1.78 9.23
N ARG A 222 21.77 -1.47 8.12
CA ARG A 222 21.39 -0.11 7.76
C ARG A 222 19.90 0.12 8.02
N PHE A 223 19.61 1.04 8.93
CA PHE A 223 18.26 1.49 9.22
C PHE A 223 18.03 2.88 8.60
N LYS A 224 17.43 2.95 7.42
CA LYS A 224 17.25 4.21 6.67
C LYS A 224 18.60 4.94 6.47
N LYS A 225 18.83 6.03 7.23
CA LYS A 225 20.05 6.85 7.15
C LYS A 225 21.12 6.45 8.18
N ARG A 226 20.78 5.59 9.17
CA ARG A 226 21.69 5.17 10.25
C ARG A 226 22.26 3.80 9.94
N VAL A 227 23.57 3.65 10.04
CA VAL A 227 24.27 2.37 9.97
C VAL A 227 24.68 2.00 11.39
N VAL A 228 24.33 0.80 11.82
CA VAL A 228 24.71 0.22 13.11
C VAL A 228 25.66 -0.94 12.86
N GLN A 229 26.81 -0.93 13.54
CA GLN A 229 27.81 -1.98 13.48
C GLN A 229 27.84 -2.74 14.80
N ASP A 230 28.12 -4.04 14.73
CA ASP A 230 28.31 -4.94 15.86
C ASP A 230 27.22 -4.85 16.94
N GLY A 231 25.98 -4.72 16.48
CA GLY A 231 24.81 -4.58 17.34
C GLY A 231 24.10 -5.92 17.59
N LYS A 232 22.98 -5.83 18.31
CA LYS A 232 22.11 -6.98 18.56
C LYS A 232 20.64 -6.60 18.60
N PHE A 233 19.80 -7.54 18.18
CA PHE A 233 18.37 -7.53 18.44
C PHE A 233 18.12 -8.19 19.79
N MET A 234 17.48 -7.48 20.70
CA MET A 234 16.87 -8.06 21.89
C MET A 234 15.43 -8.35 21.55
N ILE A 235 15.05 -9.61 21.52
CA ILE A 235 13.72 -10.07 21.12
C ILE A 235 13.09 -10.76 22.32
N SER A 236 11.86 -10.37 22.62
CA SER A 236 11.06 -11.06 23.63
C SER A 236 9.65 -11.29 23.08
N TRP A 237 9.03 -12.40 23.49
CA TRP A 237 7.69 -12.76 23.03
C TRP A 237 6.88 -13.39 24.15
N THR A 238 5.57 -13.32 23.99
CA THR A 238 4.62 -13.98 24.87
C THR A 238 3.37 -14.33 24.09
N ALA A 239 2.86 -15.53 24.31
CA ALA A 239 1.55 -15.94 23.80
C ALA A 239 0.46 -15.51 24.77
N TYR A 240 -0.63 -14.99 24.22
CA TYR A 240 -1.85 -14.66 24.96
C TYR A 240 -3.06 -15.04 24.13
N ASN A 241 -3.76 -16.07 24.57
CA ASN A 241 -4.82 -16.71 23.79
C ASN A 241 -4.31 -17.14 22.39
N GLU A 242 -4.98 -16.67 21.34
CA GLU A 242 -4.65 -16.97 19.94
C GLU A 242 -3.66 -15.94 19.33
N ILE A 243 -3.10 -15.05 20.13
CA ILE A 243 -2.20 -13.98 19.68
C ILE A 243 -0.85 -14.12 20.36
N VAL A 244 0.22 -13.94 19.58
CA VAL A 244 1.56 -13.79 20.10
C VAL A 244 1.99 -12.34 19.93
N ALA A 245 2.49 -11.77 21.01
CA ALA A 245 3.11 -10.45 21.01
C ALA A 245 4.64 -10.61 20.94
N VAL A 246 5.29 -9.91 20.01
CA VAL A 246 6.75 -9.90 19.84
C VAL A 246 7.25 -8.47 20.03
N LYS A 247 8.23 -8.30 20.93
CA LYS A 247 8.87 -7.02 21.25
C LYS A 247 10.32 -7.05 20.79
N ILE A 248 10.71 -6.11 19.95
CA ILE A 248 12.05 -6.01 19.39
C ILE A 248 12.69 -4.69 19.81
N THR A 249 13.86 -4.78 20.45
CA THR A 249 14.71 -3.64 20.76
C THR A 249 16.03 -3.82 20.03
N VAL A 250 16.52 -2.80 19.35
CA VAL A 250 17.81 -2.82 18.65
C VAL A 250 18.83 -2.10 19.51
N LEU A 251 19.91 -2.80 19.87
CA LEU A 251 21.02 -2.23 20.61
C LEU A 251 22.24 -2.08 19.70
N ASP A 252 23.01 -1.02 19.92
CA ASP A 252 24.32 -0.84 19.30
C ASP A 252 25.39 -1.65 20.04
N ARG A 253 26.64 -1.53 19.59
CA ARG A 253 27.82 -2.21 20.17
C ARG A 253 27.98 -1.93 21.67
N ASP A 254 27.67 -0.71 22.09
CA ASP A 254 27.87 -0.26 23.47
C ASP A 254 26.63 -0.59 24.35
N GLY A 255 25.63 -1.26 23.80
CA GLY A 255 24.40 -1.66 24.49
C GLY A 255 23.34 -0.55 24.58
N ASN A 256 23.51 0.57 23.88
CA ASN A 256 22.53 1.63 23.87
C ASN A 256 21.40 1.36 22.85
N ASN A 257 20.22 1.84 23.16
CA ASN A 257 19.09 1.75 22.24
C ASN A 257 19.34 2.51 20.93
N VAL A 258 19.25 1.84 19.81
CA VAL A 258 19.34 2.46 18.47
C VAL A 258 18.12 3.32 18.18
N PHE A 259 16.96 2.93 18.69
CA PHE A 259 15.69 3.64 18.56
C PHE A 259 15.14 3.98 19.94
N ASN A 260 14.43 5.09 20.04
CA ASN A 260 13.83 5.55 21.30
C ASN A 260 12.82 4.55 21.89
N ASP A 261 12.21 3.73 21.04
CA ASP A 261 11.17 2.79 21.44
C ASP A 261 11.40 1.42 20.80
N SER A 262 11.08 0.37 21.54
CA SER A 262 10.97 -0.98 21.01
C SER A 262 9.82 -1.08 20.00
N MET A 263 9.98 -1.93 19.00
CA MET A 263 8.89 -2.28 18.10
C MET A 263 8.04 -3.39 18.74
N LEU A 264 6.74 -3.21 18.72
CA LEU A 264 5.77 -4.23 19.14
C LEU A 264 5.02 -4.76 17.93
N LEU A 265 4.99 -6.07 17.75
CA LEU A 265 4.25 -6.77 16.71
C LEU A 265 3.27 -7.74 17.36
N LEU A 266 2.11 -7.89 16.73
CA LEU A 266 1.10 -8.90 17.06
C LEU A 266 0.98 -9.86 15.88
N THR A 267 0.81 -11.15 16.16
CA THR A 267 0.61 -12.19 15.16
C THR A 267 -0.23 -13.34 15.74
N ASN A 268 -0.92 -14.09 14.88
CA ASN A 268 -1.54 -15.38 15.24
C ASN A 268 -0.64 -16.56 14.87
N LYS A 269 0.52 -16.31 14.27
CA LYS A 269 1.51 -17.38 13.99
C LYS A 269 2.12 -17.89 15.29
N VAL A 270 2.38 -19.19 15.32
CA VAL A 270 3.05 -19.84 16.46
C VAL A 270 4.51 -19.36 16.53
N VAL A 271 4.96 -19.00 17.73
CA VAL A 271 6.32 -18.57 18.01
C VAL A 271 6.85 -19.41 19.18
N ASN A 272 7.69 -20.37 18.88
CA ASN A 272 8.21 -21.32 19.86
C ASN A 272 9.64 -20.95 20.33
N ASN A 273 10.39 -20.21 19.52
CA ASN A 273 11.78 -19.89 19.73
C ASN A 273 12.12 -18.50 19.17
N ILE A 274 13.37 -18.10 19.36
CA ILE A 274 13.86 -16.79 18.91
C ILE A 274 13.87 -16.64 17.38
N ASP A 275 14.11 -17.70 16.64
CA ASP A 275 14.16 -17.67 15.18
C ASP A 275 12.76 -17.43 14.60
N ASP A 276 11.74 -18.05 15.20
CA ASP A 276 10.34 -17.78 14.85
C ASP A 276 9.99 -16.31 15.13
N ALA A 277 10.36 -15.79 16.31
CA ALA A 277 10.12 -14.40 16.68
C ALA A 277 10.84 -13.42 15.73
N TYR A 278 12.07 -13.75 15.32
CA TYR A 278 12.82 -12.97 14.34
C TYR A 278 12.22 -13.05 12.94
N ALA A 279 11.67 -14.20 12.55
CA ALA A 279 10.96 -14.36 11.29
C ALA A 279 9.72 -13.44 11.21
N ILE A 280 8.96 -13.29 12.31
CA ILE A 280 7.87 -12.32 12.40
C ILE A 280 8.35 -10.88 12.18
N TYR A 281 9.48 -10.51 12.79
CA TYR A 281 10.09 -9.20 12.58
C TYR A 281 10.49 -8.99 11.11
N ASN A 282 11.17 -9.95 10.50
CA ASN A 282 11.56 -9.88 9.08
C ASN A 282 10.36 -9.80 8.14
N LYS A 283 9.28 -10.52 8.45
CA LYS A 283 8.02 -10.44 7.71
C LYS A 283 7.45 -9.01 7.78
N TYR A 284 7.45 -8.38 8.95
CA TYR A 284 7.01 -6.99 9.08
C TYR A 284 7.89 -6.00 8.32
N LEU A 285 9.20 -6.19 8.27
CA LEU A 285 10.12 -5.31 7.53
C LEU A 285 9.82 -5.25 6.03
N GLN A 286 9.21 -6.30 5.47
CA GLN A 286 8.78 -6.33 4.07
C GLN A 286 7.76 -5.23 3.75
N ARG A 287 7.06 -4.68 4.77
CA ARG A 287 6.13 -3.56 4.60
C ARG A 287 6.76 -2.38 3.85
N SER A 288 8.04 -2.14 4.05
CA SER A 288 8.75 -1.05 3.37
C SER A 288 8.69 -1.14 1.84
N LYS A 289 8.39 -2.30 1.27
CA LYS A 289 8.30 -2.47 -0.20
C LYS A 289 7.16 -1.67 -0.82
N ILE A 290 6.04 -1.48 -0.11
CA ILE A 290 4.93 -0.65 -0.59
C ILE A 290 5.31 0.84 -0.64
N GLU A 291 6.25 1.29 0.22
CA GLU A 291 6.74 2.68 0.19
C GLU A 291 7.50 2.98 -1.12
N TYR A 292 8.21 1.99 -1.68
CA TYR A 292 8.85 2.12 -3.00
C TYR A 292 7.83 2.18 -4.14
N VAL A 293 6.72 1.44 -4.02
CA VAL A 293 5.60 1.54 -4.97
C VAL A 293 5.01 2.94 -4.93
N PHE A 294 4.73 3.49 -3.74
CA PHE A 294 4.23 4.86 -3.62
C PHE A 294 5.20 5.90 -4.18
N LYS A 295 6.49 5.73 -3.92
CA LYS A 295 7.49 6.62 -4.50
C LYS A 295 7.44 6.59 -6.03
N PHE A 296 7.34 5.41 -6.63
CA PHE A 296 7.24 5.27 -8.08
C PHE A 296 5.95 5.87 -8.64
N LEU A 297 4.80 5.65 -7.99
CA LEU A 297 3.53 6.24 -8.38
C LEU A 297 3.55 7.78 -8.32
N LYS A 298 4.18 8.36 -7.29
CA LYS A 298 4.27 9.81 -7.08
C LYS A 298 5.29 10.48 -8.00
N GLU A 299 6.51 9.96 -8.03
CA GLU A 299 7.63 10.57 -8.74
C GLU A 299 7.77 10.09 -10.20
N GLY A 300 7.38 8.85 -10.48
CA GLY A 300 7.47 8.26 -11.81
C GLY A 300 6.23 8.50 -12.67
N LEU A 301 5.06 8.27 -12.12
CA LEU A 301 3.78 8.40 -12.84
C LEU A 301 3.01 9.69 -12.53
N GLY A 302 3.50 10.52 -11.61
CA GLY A 302 2.94 11.83 -11.32
C GLY A 302 1.49 11.83 -10.83
N TRP A 303 1.06 10.81 -10.08
CA TRP A 303 -0.35 10.68 -9.70
C TRP A 303 -0.88 11.83 -8.83
N GLU A 304 0.02 12.60 -8.19
CA GLU A 304 -0.34 13.82 -7.45
C GLU A 304 -0.42 15.07 -8.36
N GLU A 305 0.06 15.03 -9.61
CA GLU A 305 0.23 16.17 -10.51
C GLU A 305 -1.00 16.43 -11.40
N THR A 306 -1.96 15.51 -11.43
CA THR A 306 -3.17 15.67 -12.25
C THR A 306 -3.98 16.91 -11.87
N GLN A 307 -4.51 17.61 -12.88
CA GLN A 307 -5.37 18.79 -12.73
C GLN A 307 -6.88 18.47 -12.95
N ILE A 308 -7.25 17.20 -12.96
CA ILE A 308 -8.64 16.77 -13.11
C ILE A 308 -9.43 17.20 -11.88
N GLN A 309 -10.65 17.71 -12.10
CA GLN A 309 -11.53 18.19 -11.03
C GLN A 309 -12.64 17.20 -10.66
N ASN A 310 -13.08 16.37 -11.59
CA ASN A 310 -14.12 15.36 -11.36
C ASN A 310 -13.56 14.19 -10.55
N PHE A 311 -14.18 13.86 -9.41
CA PHE A 311 -13.68 12.85 -8.50
C PHE A 311 -13.63 11.45 -9.13
N LYS A 312 -14.67 11.06 -9.87
CA LYS A 312 -14.69 9.76 -10.56
C LYS A 312 -13.57 9.61 -11.59
N ALA A 313 -13.27 10.69 -12.31
CA ALA A 313 -12.16 10.71 -13.25
C ALA A 313 -10.78 10.63 -12.52
N ILE A 314 -10.67 11.23 -11.34
CA ILE A 314 -9.48 11.12 -10.48
C ILE A 314 -9.30 9.68 -10.00
N GLU A 315 -10.34 9.05 -9.45
CA GLU A 315 -10.30 7.65 -9.02
C GLU A 315 -9.82 6.72 -10.15
N ASN A 316 -10.44 6.87 -11.33
CA ASN A 316 -10.12 6.03 -12.49
C ASN A 316 -8.69 6.27 -12.99
N LEU A 317 -8.21 7.53 -13.00
CA LEU A 317 -6.83 7.83 -13.38
C LEU A 317 -5.82 7.23 -12.40
N ILE A 318 -6.08 7.33 -11.10
CA ILE A 318 -5.19 6.76 -10.07
C ILE A 318 -5.15 5.25 -10.17
N SER A 319 -6.30 4.61 -10.37
CA SER A 319 -6.38 3.18 -10.62
C SER A 319 -5.61 2.77 -11.90
N LEU A 320 -5.71 3.57 -12.95
CA LEU A 320 -4.93 3.34 -14.18
C LEU A 320 -3.42 3.51 -13.94
N CYS A 321 -2.99 4.53 -13.18
CA CYS A 321 -1.58 4.68 -12.80
C CYS A 321 -1.09 3.46 -12.00
N PHE A 322 -1.92 2.93 -11.11
CA PHE A 322 -1.61 1.74 -10.34
C PHE A 322 -1.48 0.49 -11.25
N TYR A 323 -2.36 0.34 -12.23
CA TYR A 323 -2.29 -0.72 -13.24
C TYR A 323 -1.03 -0.63 -14.10
N VAL A 324 -0.69 0.58 -14.58
CA VAL A 324 0.55 0.80 -15.35
C VAL A 324 1.79 0.49 -14.50
N ALA A 325 1.77 0.88 -13.22
CA ALA A 325 2.85 0.52 -12.30
C ALA A 325 2.98 -1.00 -12.14
N ALA A 326 1.86 -1.74 -12.02
CA ALA A 326 1.87 -3.20 -11.94
C ALA A 326 2.58 -3.82 -13.14
N TYR A 327 2.24 -3.37 -14.35
CA TYR A 327 2.89 -3.81 -15.59
C TYR A 327 4.40 -3.50 -15.62
N LEU A 328 4.80 -2.30 -15.19
CA LEU A 328 6.23 -1.92 -15.14
C LEU A 328 7.01 -2.68 -14.06
N TYR A 329 6.35 -3.08 -12.98
CA TYR A 329 6.95 -3.98 -11.98
C TYR A 329 7.16 -5.38 -12.57
N GLU A 330 6.23 -5.87 -13.37
CA GLU A 330 6.34 -7.15 -14.05
C GLU A 330 7.49 -7.16 -15.07
N ILE A 331 7.55 -6.18 -15.97
CA ILE A 331 8.65 -6.05 -16.96
C ILE A 331 10.02 -5.98 -16.28
N GLY A 332 10.13 -5.30 -15.13
CA GLY A 332 11.40 -5.13 -14.44
C GLY A 332 11.83 -6.31 -13.56
N GLU A 333 11.01 -7.35 -13.42
CA GLU A 333 11.25 -8.47 -12.50
C GLU A 333 11.12 -9.85 -13.13
N GLU A 334 10.56 -9.97 -14.34
CA GLU A 334 10.45 -11.24 -15.07
C GLU A 334 11.52 -11.36 -16.15
N SER A 335 12.30 -12.43 -16.08
CA SER A 335 13.39 -12.72 -17.05
C SER A 335 12.91 -12.78 -18.51
N ALA A 336 11.65 -13.14 -18.75
CA ALA A 336 11.04 -13.13 -20.07
C ALA A 336 11.04 -11.74 -20.74
N TYR A 337 11.15 -10.66 -19.95
CA TYR A 337 11.16 -9.29 -20.46
C TYR A 337 12.53 -8.59 -20.34
N ASP A 338 13.60 -9.32 -19.95
CA ASP A 338 14.92 -8.71 -19.72
C ASP A 338 15.42 -7.95 -20.95
N ASP A 339 15.31 -8.53 -22.15
CA ASP A 339 15.75 -7.88 -23.39
C ASP A 339 14.97 -6.58 -23.67
N TYR A 340 13.66 -6.59 -23.46
CA TYR A 340 12.82 -5.39 -23.60
C TYR A 340 13.16 -4.34 -22.56
N ALA A 341 13.35 -4.75 -21.32
CA ALA A 341 13.71 -3.85 -20.21
C ALA A 341 15.08 -3.19 -20.48
N VAL A 342 16.07 -3.95 -20.97
CA VAL A 342 17.38 -3.45 -21.37
C VAL A 342 17.26 -2.50 -22.55
N MET A 343 16.54 -2.87 -23.60
CA MET A 343 16.31 -2.03 -24.78
C MET A 343 15.68 -0.70 -24.42
N LEU A 344 14.56 -0.71 -23.67
CA LEU A 344 13.85 0.50 -23.26
C LEU A 344 14.72 1.38 -22.36
N SER A 345 15.47 0.79 -21.43
CA SER A 345 16.39 1.53 -20.58
C SER A 345 17.53 2.19 -21.36
N ASN A 346 18.05 1.54 -22.39
CA ASN A 346 19.09 2.08 -23.25
C ASN A 346 18.55 3.24 -24.13
N ILE A 347 17.33 3.13 -24.65
CA ILE A 347 16.63 4.22 -25.37
C ILE A 347 16.53 5.47 -24.48
N ALA A 348 16.33 5.30 -23.17
CA ALA A 348 16.25 6.39 -22.20
C ALA A 348 17.62 6.85 -21.64
N ASP A 349 18.73 6.48 -22.29
CA ASP A 349 20.11 6.74 -21.82
C ASP A 349 20.41 6.20 -20.41
N GLY A 350 19.89 5.03 -20.11
CA GLY A 350 20.07 4.37 -18.79
C GLY A 350 21.49 3.93 -18.49
N LYS A 351 22.44 4.04 -19.45
CA LYS A 351 23.87 3.68 -19.30
C LYS A 351 24.06 2.29 -18.69
N GLY A 352 23.29 1.31 -19.17
CA GLY A 352 23.29 -0.06 -18.67
C GLY A 352 22.55 -0.29 -17.35
N LYS A 353 21.91 0.73 -16.79
CA LYS A 353 21.08 0.58 -15.58
C LYS A 353 19.63 0.31 -15.99
N VAL A 354 19.17 -0.89 -15.72
CA VAL A 354 17.75 -1.26 -15.88
C VAL A 354 16.99 -0.89 -14.62
N THR A 355 16.18 0.17 -14.70
CA THR A 355 15.28 0.60 -13.62
C THR A 355 13.90 0.90 -14.19
N ARG A 356 12.87 0.78 -13.38
CA ARG A 356 11.48 1.09 -13.79
C ARG A 356 11.33 2.51 -14.34
N GLN A 357 12.08 3.47 -13.81
CA GLN A 357 12.09 4.84 -14.33
C GLN A 357 12.69 4.92 -15.75
N PHE A 358 13.79 4.22 -16.01
CA PHE A 358 14.38 4.20 -17.36
C PHE A 358 13.48 3.42 -18.35
N ILE A 359 12.87 2.31 -17.92
CA ILE A 359 11.89 1.59 -18.73
C ILE A 359 10.74 2.51 -19.11
N LEU A 360 10.14 3.22 -18.13
CA LEU A 360 9.05 4.17 -18.37
C LEU A 360 9.46 5.28 -19.35
N LYS A 361 10.63 5.89 -19.15
CA LYS A 361 11.16 6.90 -20.07
C LYS A 361 11.38 6.34 -21.48
N GLY A 362 11.90 5.14 -21.61
CA GLY A 362 12.05 4.46 -22.90
C GLY A 362 10.72 4.25 -23.62
N ILE A 363 9.68 3.83 -22.89
CA ILE A 363 8.31 3.72 -23.41
C ILE A 363 7.80 5.10 -23.87
N GLN A 364 8.06 6.18 -23.12
CA GLN A 364 7.67 7.54 -23.51
C GLN A 364 8.35 7.97 -24.81
N VAL A 365 9.67 7.73 -24.95
CA VAL A 365 10.42 8.04 -26.18
C VAL A 365 9.86 7.28 -27.37
N VAL A 366 9.63 5.98 -27.23
CA VAL A 366 9.03 5.15 -28.30
C VAL A 366 7.63 5.63 -28.65
N SER A 367 6.80 5.96 -27.64
CA SER A 367 5.45 6.48 -27.85
C SER A 367 5.45 7.82 -28.59
N ASN A 368 6.37 8.72 -28.23
CA ASN A 368 6.53 10.01 -28.92
C ASN A 368 6.99 9.83 -30.35
N TYR A 369 7.89 8.91 -30.60
CA TYR A 369 8.31 8.57 -31.97
C TYR A 369 7.12 8.11 -32.84
N TYR A 370 6.27 7.21 -32.35
CA TYR A 370 5.09 6.76 -33.10
C TYR A 370 4.04 7.87 -33.29
N LYS A 371 3.87 8.77 -32.32
CA LYS A 371 3.00 9.95 -32.48
C LYS A 371 3.54 10.88 -33.58
N TYR A 372 4.85 11.09 -33.62
CA TYR A 372 5.50 11.87 -34.64
C TYR A 372 5.32 11.26 -36.04
N GLU A 373 5.58 9.96 -36.20
CA GLU A 373 5.34 9.22 -37.44
C GLU A 373 3.88 9.35 -37.91
N ALA A 374 2.93 9.16 -37.02
CA ALA A 374 1.50 9.29 -37.34
C ALA A 374 1.15 10.71 -37.76
N TYR A 375 1.72 11.73 -37.12
CA TYR A 375 1.51 13.14 -37.50
C TYR A 375 2.04 13.42 -38.90
N LEU A 376 3.25 12.97 -39.24
CA LEU A 376 3.83 13.17 -40.59
C LEU A 376 2.96 12.53 -41.66
N LYS A 377 2.50 11.29 -41.45
CA LYS A 377 1.65 10.55 -42.42
C LYS A 377 0.31 11.28 -42.65
N ASN A 378 -0.26 11.94 -41.63
CA ASN A 378 -1.56 12.58 -41.75
C ASN A 378 -1.52 14.02 -42.29
N LYS A 379 -0.37 14.69 -42.30
CA LYS A 379 -0.28 16.14 -42.61
C LYS A 379 0.48 16.49 -43.89
N ASN A 380 1.04 15.53 -44.67
CA ASN A 380 1.89 15.82 -45.84
C ASN A 380 2.93 16.92 -45.53
N VAL A 381 3.61 16.82 -44.41
CA VAL A 381 4.52 17.85 -43.88
C VAL A 381 5.78 17.93 -44.73
N SER A 382 6.25 19.15 -45.07
CA SER A 382 7.50 19.34 -45.82
C SER A 382 8.71 18.76 -45.08
N VAL A 383 9.76 18.35 -45.82
CA VAL A 383 10.99 17.80 -45.22
C VAL A 383 11.65 18.77 -44.24
N LYS A 384 11.51 20.09 -44.46
CA LYS A 384 12.07 21.10 -43.57
C LYS A 384 11.31 21.15 -42.24
N ASP A 385 9.98 21.08 -42.32
CA ASP A 385 9.15 21.10 -41.12
C ASP A 385 9.21 19.78 -40.37
N GLN A 386 9.46 18.67 -41.05
CA GLN A 386 9.70 17.34 -40.44
C GLN A 386 10.82 17.38 -39.41
N LYS A 387 11.92 18.07 -39.70
CA LYS A 387 13.07 18.18 -38.81
C LYS A 387 12.71 19.01 -37.56
N ILE A 388 11.98 20.11 -37.71
CA ILE A 388 11.54 20.94 -36.59
C ILE A 388 10.58 20.16 -35.67
N VAL A 389 9.62 19.44 -36.26
CA VAL A 389 8.66 18.62 -35.52
C VAL A 389 9.37 17.46 -34.81
N GLN A 390 10.36 16.84 -35.46
CA GLN A 390 11.19 15.80 -34.85
C GLN A 390 11.93 16.31 -33.61
N ASP A 391 12.57 17.48 -33.72
CA ASP A 391 13.30 18.09 -32.61
C ASP A 391 12.36 18.38 -31.42
N VAL A 392 11.14 18.88 -31.68
CA VAL A 392 10.13 19.17 -30.64
C VAL A 392 9.61 17.88 -29.97
N PHE A 393 9.30 16.81 -30.73
CA PHE A 393 8.76 15.56 -30.17
C PHE A 393 9.81 14.70 -29.47
N MET A 394 11.11 14.93 -29.73
CA MET A 394 12.20 14.16 -29.11
C MET A 394 12.84 14.91 -27.92
N MET A 395 12.49 16.20 -27.70
CA MET A 395 12.98 17.01 -26.59
C MET A 395 12.11 16.94 -25.33
N GLU A 396 10.86 16.45 -25.41
CA GLU A 396 9.97 16.20 -24.28
C GLU A 396 10.19 14.78 -23.72
#